data_ae993739435013d8df2a46b319c2344b
#
_entry.id   ae993739435013d8df2a46b319c2344b
#
_cell.length_a   1.000
_cell.length_b   1.000
_cell.length_c   1.000
_cell.angle_alpha   90.00
_cell.angle_beta   90.00
_cell.angle_gamma   90.00
#
_symmetry.space_group_name_H-M   'P 1'
#
loop_
_entity.id
_entity.type
_entity.pdbx_description
1 polymer ?
#
loop_
_entity_poly.entity_id
_entity_poly.type
_entity_poly.pdbx_seq_one_letter_code
_entity_poly.pdbx_strand_id
1 'polypeptide(L)'
;MRRHLFALLGLLLTLPGGRALPNDPAISALYARGLAGDRDAVSDCITALEKLLAAQPNEQVARVYLGSAYTLRSRDLPIGPAKLRALRKGIALMDEAAAAAPENATVQLTRAVTNEALPAFLGRRKIAREQLDQLVAQIEKDPAKLTPADQQLLYLNAGEAAEKARDRARARQLWEHGAALKADSKLTREIEIALASPGSKL
;
A
#
# COMPACT_ATOMS: atom_id res chain seq x y z
N MET A 1 20.68 62.34 11.99
CA MET A 1 19.43 61.60 11.77
C MET A 1 19.69 60.48 10.74
N ARG A 2 19.96 59.26 11.16
CA ARG A 2 20.17 58.11 10.28
C ARG A 2 19.21 57.00 10.73
N ARG A 3 18.18 56.72 9.90
CA ARG A 3 17.19 55.67 10.08
C ARG A 3 17.83 54.34 9.59
N HIS A 4 18.13 53.43 10.49
CA HIS A 4 18.50 52.05 10.16
C HIS A 4 17.23 51.22 9.94
N LEU A 5 17.01 50.86 8.69
CA LEU A 5 15.97 49.91 8.26
C LEU A 5 16.51 48.51 8.52
N PHE A 6 15.97 47.82 9.51
CA PHE A 6 16.21 46.38 9.71
C PHE A 6 15.30 45.60 8.75
N ALA A 7 15.89 45.06 7.68
CA ALA A 7 15.24 44.09 6.83
C ALA A 7 15.26 42.73 7.55
N LEU A 8 14.12 42.31 8.08
CA LEU A 8 13.89 40.94 8.56
C LEU A 8 13.79 40.04 7.33
N LEU A 9 14.88 39.33 7.03
CA LEU A 9 14.92 38.27 6.04
C LEU A 9 14.25 37.05 6.67
N GLY A 10 12.96 36.85 6.40
CA GLY A 10 12.22 35.67 6.78
C GLY A 10 12.75 34.47 6.00
N LEU A 11 13.57 33.65 6.68
CA LEU A 11 13.99 32.33 6.20
C LEU A 11 12.78 31.41 6.23
N LEU A 12 12.06 31.31 5.10
CA LEU A 12 11.08 30.25 4.87
C LEU A 12 11.84 28.92 4.83
N LEU A 13 11.90 28.22 5.96
CA LEU A 13 12.21 26.81 6.01
C LEU A 13 11.07 26.08 5.26
N THR A 14 11.24 25.86 3.96
CA THR A 14 10.48 24.85 3.24
C THR A 14 10.93 23.51 3.77
N LEU A 15 10.20 22.97 4.73
CA LEU A 15 10.27 21.56 5.08
C LEU A 15 10.03 20.78 3.75
N PRO A 16 10.95 19.92 3.32
CA PRO A 16 10.66 19.03 2.22
C PRO A 16 9.54 18.11 2.71
N GLY A 17 8.30 18.40 2.32
CA GLY A 17 7.20 17.49 2.51
C GLY A 17 7.58 16.19 1.82
N GLY A 18 7.81 15.12 2.63
CA GLY A 18 8.13 13.80 2.13
C GLY A 18 7.02 13.37 1.16
N ARG A 19 7.33 13.33 -0.13
CA ARG A 19 6.42 12.81 -1.14
C ARG A 19 6.25 11.32 -0.89
N ALA A 20 5.02 10.90 -0.68
CA ALA A 20 4.69 9.48 -0.63
C ALA A 20 5.15 8.79 -1.93
N LEU A 21 5.65 7.56 -1.82
CA LEU A 21 6.13 6.75 -2.96
C LEU A 21 5.17 6.63 -4.14
N PRO A 22 3.84 6.66 -3.96
CA PRO A 22 2.92 6.77 -5.09
C PRO A 22 3.20 7.98 -6.01
N ASN A 23 3.97 8.96 -5.53
CA ASN A 23 4.38 10.16 -6.27
C ASN A 23 5.80 10.07 -6.86
N ASP A 24 6.54 8.96 -6.68
CA ASP A 24 7.74 8.65 -7.45
C ASP A 24 7.35 7.75 -8.63
N PRO A 25 7.20 8.31 -9.84
CA PRO A 25 6.68 7.57 -10.99
C PRO A 25 7.61 6.43 -11.41
N ALA A 26 8.92 6.54 -11.18
CA ALA A 26 9.87 5.50 -11.55
C ALA A 26 9.72 4.29 -10.62
N ILE A 27 9.70 4.50 -9.30
CA ILE A 27 9.52 3.42 -8.32
C ILE A 27 8.13 2.82 -8.46
N SER A 28 7.09 3.65 -8.64
CA SER A 28 5.72 3.18 -8.85
C SER A 28 5.59 2.30 -10.10
N ALA A 29 6.23 2.65 -11.20
CA ALA A 29 6.25 1.85 -12.42
C ALA A 29 6.97 0.50 -12.22
N LEU A 30 8.11 0.49 -11.53
CA LEU A 30 8.83 -0.74 -11.19
C LEU A 30 7.98 -1.66 -10.30
N TYR A 31 7.34 -1.09 -9.29
CA TYR A 31 6.47 -1.84 -8.39
C TYR A 31 5.26 -2.44 -9.13
N ALA A 32 4.60 -1.67 -10.00
CA ALA A 32 3.48 -2.14 -10.81
C ALA A 32 3.88 -3.28 -11.76
N ARG A 33 5.04 -3.18 -12.42
CA ARG A 33 5.60 -4.27 -13.23
C ARG A 33 5.91 -5.50 -12.39
N GLY A 34 6.47 -5.32 -11.20
CA GLY A 34 6.74 -6.40 -10.25
C GLY A 34 5.47 -7.13 -9.80
N LEU A 35 4.37 -6.41 -9.54
CA LEU A 35 3.05 -6.99 -9.28
C LEU A 35 2.56 -7.84 -10.46
N ALA A 36 2.83 -7.40 -11.69
CA ALA A 36 2.49 -8.12 -12.92
C ALA A 36 3.38 -9.34 -13.21
N GLY A 37 4.41 -9.60 -12.39
CA GLY A 37 5.27 -10.79 -12.50
C GLY A 37 6.66 -10.54 -13.09
N ASP A 38 7.04 -9.30 -13.37
CA ASP A 38 8.37 -8.93 -13.86
C ASP A 38 9.39 -8.99 -12.70
N ARG A 39 10.24 -10.03 -12.73
CA ARG A 39 11.24 -10.30 -11.69
C ARG A 39 12.37 -9.29 -11.66
N ASP A 40 12.75 -8.77 -12.81
CA ASP A 40 13.80 -7.76 -12.91
C ASP A 40 13.30 -6.45 -12.33
N ALA A 41 12.06 -6.07 -12.65
CA ALA A 41 11.42 -4.90 -12.04
C ALA A 41 11.29 -5.02 -10.51
N VAL A 42 11.05 -6.21 -9.95
CA VAL A 42 11.09 -6.43 -8.49
C VAL A 42 12.48 -6.15 -7.93
N SER A 43 13.54 -6.62 -8.59
CA SER A 43 14.91 -6.41 -8.14
C SER A 43 15.32 -4.94 -8.20
N ASP A 44 14.97 -4.26 -9.29
CA ASP A 44 15.23 -2.83 -9.48
C ASP A 44 14.44 -1.98 -8.46
N CYS A 45 13.18 -2.33 -8.21
CA CYS A 45 12.34 -1.69 -7.20
C CYS A 45 12.95 -1.78 -5.80
N ILE A 46 13.43 -2.97 -5.41
CA ILE A 46 14.10 -3.17 -4.12
C ILE A 46 15.35 -2.28 -4.04
N THR A 47 16.19 -2.27 -5.08
CA THR A 47 17.42 -1.46 -5.12
C THR A 47 17.11 0.03 -4.99
N ALA A 48 16.10 0.52 -5.72
CA ALA A 48 15.69 1.92 -5.67
C ALA A 48 15.15 2.32 -4.28
N LEU A 49 14.33 1.44 -3.67
CA LEU A 49 13.79 1.66 -2.33
C LEU A 49 14.87 1.60 -1.23
N GLU A 50 15.83 0.69 -1.33
CA GLU A 50 16.96 0.62 -0.40
C GLU A 50 17.82 1.88 -0.50
N LYS A 51 18.08 2.38 -1.71
CA LYS A 51 18.80 3.64 -1.94
C LYS A 51 18.04 4.83 -1.33
N LEU A 52 16.72 4.89 -1.52
CA LEU A 52 15.88 5.94 -0.94
C LEU A 52 15.94 5.91 0.59
N LEU A 53 15.82 4.74 1.21
CA LEU A 53 15.88 4.58 2.65
C LEU A 53 17.28 4.83 3.24
N ALA A 54 18.34 4.61 2.48
CA ALA A 54 19.69 5.00 2.88
C ALA A 54 19.83 6.54 3.00
N ALA A 55 19.15 7.28 2.11
CA ALA A 55 19.11 8.74 2.15
C ALA A 55 18.06 9.30 3.12
N GLN A 56 16.97 8.59 3.33
CA GLN A 56 15.80 8.99 4.13
C GLN A 56 15.35 7.85 5.04
N PRO A 57 16.06 7.55 6.15
CA PRO A 57 15.79 6.36 6.96
C PRO A 57 14.41 6.32 7.62
N ASN A 58 13.77 7.48 7.79
CA ASN A 58 12.47 7.62 8.45
C ASN A 58 11.28 7.60 7.47
N GLU A 59 11.52 7.35 6.16
CA GLU A 59 10.45 7.32 5.17
C GLU A 59 9.66 5.99 5.24
N GLN A 60 8.58 5.99 6.04
CA GLN A 60 7.84 4.76 6.34
C GLN A 60 7.04 4.23 5.13
N VAL A 61 6.62 5.11 4.22
CA VAL A 61 5.98 4.68 2.97
C VAL A 61 6.99 3.92 2.10
N ALA A 62 8.24 4.39 1.99
CA ALA A 62 9.30 3.65 1.31
C ALA A 62 9.55 2.29 1.97
N ARG A 63 9.56 2.26 3.30
CA ARG A 63 9.81 1.02 4.07
C ARG A 63 8.72 -0.02 3.86
N VAL A 64 7.43 0.38 3.88
CA VAL A 64 6.33 -0.56 3.66
C VAL A 64 6.34 -1.13 2.23
N TYR A 65 6.64 -0.28 1.22
CA TYR A 65 6.79 -0.74 -0.17
C TYR A 65 8.01 -1.64 -0.35
N LEU A 66 9.13 -1.36 0.31
CA LEU A 66 10.29 -2.26 0.32
C LEU A 66 9.92 -3.63 0.91
N GLY A 67 9.17 -3.64 2.00
CA GLY A 67 8.65 -4.87 2.60
C GLY A 67 7.77 -5.65 1.63
N SER A 68 6.83 -4.98 0.98
CA SER A 68 5.98 -5.60 -0.04
C SER A 68 6.79 -6.13 -1.23
N ALA A 69 7.78 -5.38 -1.75
CA ALA A 69 8.65 -5.83 -2.84
C ALA A 69 9.46 -7.08 -2.46
N TYR A 70 9.91 -7.21 -1.21
CA TYR A 70 10.55 -8.44 -0.73
C TYR A 70 9.59 -9.63 -0.69
N THR A 71 8.29 -9.43 -0.44
CA THR A 71 7.29 -10.51 -0.55
C THR A 71 7.09 -10.93 -2.01
N LEU A 72 7.09 -10.00 -2.96
CA LEU A 72 7.08 -10.30 -4.39
C LEU A 72 8.33 -11.10 -4.81
N ARG A 73 9.51 -10.68 -4.36
CA ARG A 73 10.75 -11.45 -4.58
C ARG A 73 10.63 -12.87 -4.01
N SER A 74 10.06 -13.01 -2.82
CA SER A 74 9.79 -14.33 -2.23
C SER A 74 8.87 -15.18 -3.12
N ARG A 75 7.83 -14.60 -3.72
CA ARG A 75 6.93 -15.30 -4.65
C ARG A 75 7.73 -15.96 -5.77
N ASP A 76 8.71 -15.26 -6.32
CA ASP A 76 9.44 -15.62 -7.52
C ASP A 76 10.64 -16.57 -7.28
N LEU A 77 11.04 -16.75 -6.02
CA LEU A 77 12.13 -17.66 -5.63
C LEU A 77 11.64 -19.11 -5.49
N PRO A 78 12.48 -20.10 -5.82
CA PRO A 78 12.18 -21.51 -5.55
C PRO A 78 12.05 -21.74 -4.05
N ILE A 79 11.34 -22.83 -3.69
CA ILE A 79 11.19 -23.24 -2.29
C ILE A 79 12.57 -23.49 -1.68
N GLY A 80 12.85 -22.85 -0.56
CA GLY A 80 14.14 -22.98 0.10
C GLY A 80 14.44 -21.79 1.04
N PRO A 81 15.64 -21.79 1.65
CA PRO A 81 16.02 -20.79 2.64
C PRO A 81 16.00 -19.34 2.12
N ALA A 82 16.35 -19.13 0.85
CA ALA A 82 16.32 -17.80 0.24
C ALA A 82 14.92 -17.22 0.16
N LYS A 83 13.92 -18.03 -0.23
CA LYS A 83 12.51 -17.67 -0.25
C LYS A 83 12.03 -17.28 1.15
N LEU A 84 12.34 -18.08 2.15
CA LEU A 84 11.95 -17.79 3.53
C LEU A 84 12.61 -16.53 4.09
N ARG A 85 13.88 -16.29 3.76
CA ARG A 85 14.58 -15.04 4.17
C ARG A 85 13.93 -13.81 3.54
N ALA A 86 13.63 -13.84 2.24
CA ALA A 86 12.98 -12.75 1.56
C ALA A 86 11.59 -12.46 2.15
N LEU A 87 10.80 -13.51 2.38
CA LEU A 87 9.47 -13.39 2.98
C LEU A 87 9.53 -12.79 4.39
N ARG A 88 10.40 -13.30 5.26
CA ARG A 88 10.57 -12.79 6.63
C ARG A 88 11.04 -11.33 6.64
N LYS A 89 12.02 -10.97 5.79
CA LYS A 89 12.48 -9.58 5.65
C LYS A 89 11.35 -8.67 5.21
N GLY A 90 10.54 -9.10 4.23
CA GLY A 90 9.40 -8.33 3.74
C GLY A 90 8.37 -8.08 4.84
N ILE A 91 7.96 -9.11 5.58
CA ILE A 91 7.01 -9.01 6.68
C ILE A 91 7.54 -8.08 7.78
N ALA A 92 8.81 -8.24 8.20
CA ALA A 92 9.41 -7.41 9.24
C ALA A 92 9.41 -5.92 8.87
N LEU A 93 9.83 -5.58 7.65
CA LEU A 93 9.84 -4.19 7.17
C LEU A 93 8.43 -3.56 7.14
N MET A 94 7.42 -4.32 6.74
CA MET A 94 6.03 -3.83 6.76
C MET A 94 5.51 -3.63 8.19
N ASP A 95 5.84 -4.53 9.10
CA ASP A 95 5.44 -4.42 10.52
C ASP A 95 6.14 -3.24 11.21
N GLU A 96 7.44 -3.03 10.94
CA GLU A 96 8.20 -1.88 11.42
C GLU A 96 7.61 -0.56 10.91
N ALA A 97 7.31 -0.47 9.60
CA ALA A 97 6.71 0.73 9.02
C ALA A 97 5.35 1.05 9.64
N ALA A 98 4.49 0.03 9.80
CA ALA A 98 3.16 0.21 10.38
C ALA A 98 3.21 0.59 11.86
N ALA A 99 4.17 0.08 12.62
CA ALA A 99 4.37 0.45 14.01
C ALA A 99 4.92 1.89 14.15
N ALA A 100 5.80 2.32 13.23
CA ALA A 100 6.39 3.65 13.24
C ALA A 100 5.45 4.74 12.71
N ALA A 101 4.45 4.37 11.88
CA ALA A 101 3.48 5.30 11.30
C ALA A 101 2.05 4.74 11.38
N PRO A 102 1.48 4.55 12.58
CA PRO A 102 0.16 3.93 12.75
C PRO A 102 -0.97 4.73 12.12
N GLU A 103 -0.83 6.05 12.02
CA GLU A 103 -1.85 6.95 11.45
C GLU A 103 -1.69 7.17 9.94
N ASN A 104 -0.63 6.62 9.32
CA ASN A 104 -0.41 6.77 7.89
C ASN A 104 -1.23 5.73 7.10
N ALA A 105 -2.35 6.17 6.52
CA ALA A 105 -3.28 5.29 5.82
C ALA A 105 -2.63 4.53 4.64
N THR A 106 -1.69 5.14 3.92
CA THR A 106 -0.97 4.47 2.81
C THR A 106 -0.10 3.32 3.32
N VAL A 107 0.59 3.52 4.46
CA VAL A 107 1.39 2.46 5.10
C VAL A 107 0.51 1.30 5.55
N GLN A 108 -0.60 1.62 6.21
CA GLN A 108 -1.53 0.62 6.71
C GLN A 108 -2.20 -0.15 5.57
N LEU A 109 -2.63 0.54 4.50
CA LEU A 109 -3.23 -0.07 3.32
C LEU A 109 -2.26 -1.02 2.62
N THR A 110 -1.05 -0.56 2.33
CA THR A 110 -0.04 -1.38 1.63
C THR A 110 0.28 -2.65 2.41
N ARG A 111 0.41 -2.54 3.74
CA ARG A 111 0.61 -3.69 4.64
C ARG A 111 -0.58 -4.63 4.63
N ALA A 112 -1.81 -4.12 4.74
CA ALA A 112 -3.02 -4.94 4.79
C ALA A 112 -3.23 -5.72 3.49
N VAL A 113 -3.15 -5.05 2.34
CA VAL A 113 -3.30 -5.67 1.01
C VAL A 113 -2.22 -6.75 0.79
N THR A 114 -0.97 -6.44 1.13
CA THR A 114 0.13 -7.42 0.99
C THR A 114 -0.09 -8.62 1.90
N ASN A 115 -0.48 -8.42 3.17
CA ASN A 115 -0.73 -9.50 4.12
C ASN A 115 -1.92 -10.39 3.72
N GLU A 116 -3.00 -9.83 3.11
CA GLU A 116 -4.12 -10.63 2.60
C GLU A 116 -3.69 -11.54 1.44
N ALA A 117 -2.73 -11.10 0.62
CA ALA A 117 -2.18 -11.89 -0.48
C ALA A 117 -1.22 -13.00 -0.03
N LEU A 118 -0.72 -12.97 1.21
CA LEU A 118 0.21 -13.98 1.73
C LEU A 118 -0.49 -15.34 1.94
N PRO A 119 0.28 -16.46 1.91
CA PRO A 119 -0.25 -17.78 2.21
C PRO A 119 -0.96 -17.85 3.57
N ALA A 120 -2.11 -18.52 3.62
CA ALA A 120 -2.97 -18.56 4.80
C ALA A 120 -2.28 -19.13 6.05
N PHE A 121 -1.35 -20.09 5.88
CA PHE A 121 -0.63 -20.71 6.99
C PHE A 121 0.27 -19.75 7.79
N LEU A 122 0.56 -18.54 7.23
CA LEU A 122 1.29 -17.50 7.95
C LEU A 122 0.43 -16.76 8.98
N GLY A 123 -0.87 -17.00 9.04
CA GLY A 123 -1.77 -16.40 10.03
C GLY A 123 -2.02 -14.90 9.86
N ARG A 124 -1.52 -14.29 8.78
CA ARG A 124 -1.58 -12.82 8.57
C ARG A 124 -2.92 -12.30 8.09
N ARG A 125 -3.75 -13.15 7.45
CA ARG A 125 -4.99 -12.72 6.81
C ARG A 125 -6.04 -12.17 7.78
N LYS A 126 -6.13 -12.74 8.99
CA LYS A 126 -7.08 -12.22 10.00
C LYS A 126 -6.75 -10.75 10.35
N ILE A 127 -5.49 -10.49 10.66
CA ILE A 127 -5.00 -9.13 10.99
C ILE A 127 -5.22 -8.18 9.80
N ALA A 128 -4.95 -8.65 8.57
CA ALA A 128 -5.13 -7.86 7.36
C ALA A 128 -6.60 -7.42 7.17
N ARG A 129 -7.54 -8.33 7.39
CA ARG A 129 -8.99 -8.04 7.26
C ARG A 129 -9.48 -7.05 8.30
N GLU A 130 -9.08 -7.24 9.56
CA GLU A 130 -9.39 -6.29 10.63
C GLU A 130 -8.84 -4.90 10.32
N GLN A 131 -7.64 -4.84 9.73
CA GLN A 131 -7.00 -3.58 9.31
C GLN A 131 -7.72 -2.94 8.12
N LEU A 132 -8.16 -3.73 7.12
CA LEU A 132 -8.96 -3.21 5.99
C LEU A 132 -10.28 -2.62 6.48
N ASP A 133 -10.97 -3.28 7.40
CA ASP A 133 -12.23 -2.77 7.97
C ASP A 133 -12.01 -1.45 8.76
N GLN A 134 -10.93 -1.36 9.53
CA GLN A 134 -10.54 -0.13 10.23
C GLN A 134 -10.24 1.01 9.26
N LEU A 135 -9.53 0.72 8.16
CA LEU A 135 -9.22 1.70 7.12
C LEU A 135 -10.49 2.17 6.40
N VAL A 136 -11.42 1.27 6.07
CA VAL A 136 -12.71 1.66 5.49
C VAL A 136 -13.43 2.66 6.40
N ALA A 137 -13.57 2.33 7.69
CA ALA A 137 -14.22 3.23 8.65
C ALA A 137 -13.48 4.57 8.84
N GLN A 138 -12.17 4.58 8.66
CA GLN A 138 -11.34 5.80 8.73
C GLN A 138 -11.53 6.67 7.49
N ILE A 139 -11.54 6.07 6.30
CA ILE A 139 -11.69 6.79 5.02
C ILE A 139 -13.13 7.27 4.79
N GLU A 140 -14.13 6.56 5.30
CA GLU A 140 -15.51 7.05 5.31
C GLU A 140 -15.67 8.35 6.12
N LYS A 141 -14.83 8.56 7.16
CA LYS A 141 -14.81 9.79 7.97
C LYS A 141 -13.92 10.89 7.37
N ASP A 142 -12.81 10.52 6.77
CA ASP A 142 -11.83 11.45 6.21
C ASP A 142 -11.20 10.86 4.92
N PRO A 143 -11.87 11.06 3.77
CA PRO A 143 -11.40 10.54 2.49
C PRO A 143 -10.04 11.09 2.04
N ALA A 144 -9.64 12.29 2.55
CA ALA A 144 -8.39 12.93 2.14
C ALA A 144 -7.12 12.18 2.59
N LYS A 145 -7.26 11.20 3.49
CA LYS A 145 -6.13 10.36 3.96
C LYS A 145 -5.57 9.40 2.91
N LEU A 146 -6.32 9.08 1.87
CA LEU A 146 -5.89 8.25 0.75
C LEU A 146 -6.21 8.95 -0.58
N THR A 147 -5.37 8.70 -1.59
CA THR A 147 -5.70 9.10 -2.96
C THR A 147 -6.95 8.37 -3.44
N PRO A 148 -7.72 8.92 -4.41
CA PRO A 148 -8.87 8.20 -4.96
C PRO A 148 -8.55 6.80 -5.49
N ALA A 149 -7.35 6.59 -6.07
CA ALA A 149 -6.90 5.28 -6.53
C ALA A 149 -6.62 4.32 -5.37
N ASP A 150 -6.02 4.81 -4.28
CA ASP A 150 -5.79 4.00 -3.08
C ASP A 150 -7.10 3.67 -2.35
N GLN A 151 -8.07 4.59 -2.34
CA GLN A 151 -9.43 4.30 -1.83
C GLN A 151 -10.09 3.20 -2.66
N GLN A 152 -9.96 3.26 -3.98
CA GLN A 152 -10.49 2.22 -4.88
C GLN A 152 -9.84 0.86 -4.62
N LEU A 153 -8.52 0.83 -4.40
CA LEU A 153 -7.78 -0.38 -4.01
C LEU A 153 -8.25 -0.91 -2.64
N LEU A 154 -8.48 -0.02 -1.67
CA LEU A 154 -9.02 -0.38 -0.35
C LEU A 154 -10.38 -1.05 -0.49
N TYR A 155 -11.33 -0.44 -1.19
CA TYR A 155 -12.68 -0.97 -1.35
C TYR A 155 -12.70 -2.30 -2.11
N LEU A 156 -11.85 -2.47 -3.13
CA LEU A 156 -11.69 -3.75 -3.81
C LEU A 156 -11.26 -4.86 -2.83
N ASN A 157 -10.17 -4.64 -2.08
CA ASN A 157 -9.61 -5.65 -1.19
C ASN A 157 -10.49 -5.92 0.05
N ALA A 158 -11.13 -4.88 0.61
CA ALA A 158 -12.08 -5.04 1.71
C ALA A 158 -13.32 -5.81 1.25
N GLY A 159 -13.82 -5.55 0.04
CA GLY A 159 -14.91 -6.31 -0.57
C GLY A 159 -14.56 -7.78 -0.77
N GLU A 160 -13.36 -8.08 -1.30
CA GLU A 160 -12.88 -9.46 -1.43
C GLU A 160 -12.74 -10.16 -0.05
N ALA A 161 -12.30 -9.43 0.97
CA ALA A 161 -12.21 -9.97 2.32
C ALA A 161 -13.58 -10.31 2.91
N ALA A 162 -14.57 -9.44 2.70
CA ALA A 162 -15.96 -9.67 3.10
C ALA A 162 -16.59 -10.85 2.35
N GLU A 163 -16.36 -10.99 1.03
CA GLU A 163 -16.82 -12.14 0.24
C GLU A 163 -16.25 -13.45 0.76
N LYS A 164 -14.95 -13.50 1.06
CA LYS A 164 -14.29 -14.67 1.68
C LYS A 164 -14.83 -14.98 3.08
N ALA A 165 -15.33 -13.97 3.79
CA ALA A 165 -16.03 -14.11 5.07
C ALA A 165 -17.52 -14.51 4.91
N ARG A 166 -18.02 -14.67 3.66
CA ARG A 166 -19.41 -14.94 3.29
C ARG A 166 -20.38 -13.81 3.61
N ASP A 167 -19.88 -12.60 3.85
CA ASP A 167 -20.70 -11.39 3.97
C ASP A 167 -20.86 -10.72 2.59
N ARG A 168 -21.72 -11.29 1.77
CA ARG A 168 -21.97 -10.84 0.40
C ARG A 168 -22.59 -9.44 0.34
N ALA A 169 -23.42 -9.10 1.30
CA ALA A 169 -24.05 -7.78 1.35
C ALA A 169 -22.99 -6.69 1.54
N ARG A 170 -22.10 -6.89 2.51
CA ARG A 170 -20.96 -6.01 2.77
C ARG A 170 -19.99 -5.95 1.59
N ALA A 171 -19.65 -7.10 1.01
CA ALA A 171 -18.77 -7.16 -0.16
C ALA A 171 -19.31 -6.31 -1.31
N ARG A 172 -20.59 -6.48 -1.65
CA ARG A 172 -21.25 -5.73 -2.71
C ARG A 172 -21.22 -4.22 -2.43
N GLN A 173 -21.58 -3.80 -1.22
CA GLN A 173 -21.56 -2.39 -0.81
C GLN A 173 -20.15 -1.77 -1.00
N LEU A 174 -19.11 -2.46 -0.56
CA LEU A 174 -17.73 -2.00 -0.69
C LEU A 174 -17.31 -1.87 -2.15
N TRP A 175 -17.63 -2.85 -2.99
CA TRP A 175 -17.35 -2.80 -4.41
C TRP A 175 -18.12 -1.70 -5.14
N GLU A 176 -19.38 -1.44 -4.78
CA GLU A 176 -20.16 -0.33 -5.33
C GLU A 176 -19.52 1.03 -4.98
N HIS A 177 -19.02 1.21 -3.74
CA HIS A 177 -18.25 2.40 -3.36
C HIS A 177 -16.97 2.54 -4.19
N GLY A 178 -16.21 1.46 -4.34
CA GLY A 178 -14.99 1.46 -5.15
C GLY A 178 -15.24 1.76 -6.62
N ALA A 179 -16.30 1.19 -7.21
CA ALA A 179 -16.67 1.41 -8.61
C ALA A 179 -17.05 2.89 -8.88
N ALA A 180 -17.68 3.56 -7.90
CA ALA A 180 -18.08 4.96 -8.03
C ALA A 180 -16.91 5.93 -8.15
N LEU A 181 -15.73 5.58 -7.63
CA LEU A 181 -14.55 6.44 -7.64
C LEU A 181 -13.94 6.62 -9.03
N LYS A 182 -13.94 5.59 -9.88
CA LYS A 182 -13.41 5.60 -11.26
C LYS A 182 -12.00 6.19 -11.40
N ALA A 183 -11.18 6.03 -10.37
CA ALA A 183 -9.87 6.67 -10.28
C ALA A 183 -8.78 5.91 -11.06
N ASP A 184 -8.87 4.58 -11.09
CA ASP A 184 -7.99 3.69 -11.84
C ASP A 184 -8.84 2.74 -12.70
N SER A 185 -8.59 2.72 -14.00
CA SER A 185 -9.38 1.94 -14.96
C SER A 185 -9.23 0.43 -14.80
N LYS A 186 -8.06 -0.04 -14.33
CA LYS A 186 -7.81 -1.46 -14.06
C LYS A 186 -8.57 -1.90 -12.82
N LEU A 187 -8.47 -1.13 -11.73
CA LEU A 187 -9.22 -1.40 -10.50
C LEU A 187 -10.73 -1.34 -10.74
N THR A 188 -11.21 -0.37 -11.54
CA THR A 188 -12.62 -0.28 -11.93
C THR A 188 -13.08 -1.56 -12.59
N ARG A 189 -12.33 -2.08 -13.57
CA ARG A 189 -12.67 -3.34 -14.25
C ARG A 189 -12.66 -4.54 -13.31
N GLU A 190 -11.67 -4.62 -12.41
CA GLU A 190 -11.60 -5.70 -11.42
C GLU A 190 -12.81 -5.70 -10.48
N ILE A 191 -13.24 -4.51 -10.03
CA ILE A 191 -14.44 -4.34 -9.20
C ILE A 191 -15.71 -4.71 -9.98
N GLU A 192 -15.85 -4.28 -11.24
CA GLU A 192 -16.99 -4.63 -12.08
C GLU A 192 -17.10 -6.16 -12.29
N ILE A 193 -15.98 -6.85 -12.49
CA ILE A 193 -15.95 -8.33 -12.56
C ILE A 193 -16.40 -8.94 -11.24
N ALA A 194 -15.95 -8.41 -10.09
CA ALA A 194 -16.36 -8.89 -8.79
C ALA A 194 -17.87 -8.70 -8.55
N LEU A 195 -18.42 -7.55 -8.95
CA LEU A 195 -19.86 -7.25 -8.86
C LEU A 195 -20.72 -8.15 -9.76
N ALA A 196 -20.21 -8.49 -10.95
CA ALA A 196 -20.92 -9.33 -11.91
C ALA A 196 -20.93 -10.82 -11.53
N SER A 197 -19.97 -11.27 -10.73
CA SER A 197 -19.79 -12.69 -10.38
C SER A 197 -19.71 -12.93 -8.86
N PRO A 198 -20.70 -12.48 -8.08
CA PRO A 198 -20.70 -12.68 -6.64
C PRO A 198 -20.82 -14.18 -6.32
N GLY A 199 -19.75 -14.78 -5.81
CA GLY A 199 -19.73 -16.16 -5.31
C GLY A 199 -19.29 -17.23 -6.30
N SER A 200 -18.69 -16.92 -7.43
CA SER A 200 -18.17 -17.91 -8.38
C SER A 200 -16.75 -18.39 -8.08
N LYS A 201 -16.09 -17.84 -7.06
CA LYS A 201 -14.75 -18.27 -6.60
C LYS A 201 -14.84 -18.88 -5.20
N LEU A 202 -15.46 -20.05 -5.12
CA LEU A 202 -15.30 -21.00 -4.02
C LEU A 202 -14.40 -22.12 -4.47
#